data_e6e56f83d1b52cce027e2f53c9092d59
#
_entry.id   e6e56f83d1b52cce027e2f53c9092d59
#
_cell.length_a   1.000
_cell.length_b   1.000
_cell.length_c   1.000
_cell.angle_alpha   90.00
_cell.angle_beta   90.00
_cell.angle_gamma   90.00
#
_symmetry.space_group_name_H-M   'P 1'
#
loop_
_entity.id
_entity.type
_entity.pdbx_description
1 polymer ?
#
loop_
_entity_poly.entity_id
_entity_poly.type
_entity_poly.pdbx_seq_one_letter_code
_entity_poly.pdbx_strand_id
1 'polypeptide(L)'
;RLRINVELCDRLNVSIYSFPMKYHPIRRTEDMDEDYSHNRDYIGKYWNRKYIRAIQAVLNSTKGKIGKGTSFFMKAFGENIEEYHKLLEMPETMIIYRYFFEWLGLENGGKKTAIEILGNDSICNASAHSWWKAFCTCKENVSSKEWEMALNIIHKNDFSKSYHTGNSYVDTLLGYYVSYRQAIIEPNTDLY
;
A
#
# COMPACT_ATOMS: atom_id res chain seq x y z
N ARG A 1 6.28 -6.50 15.27
CA ARG A 1 5.13 -6.35 16.19
C ARG A 1 3.87 -7.00 15.63
N LEU A 2 3.41 -6.65 14.43
CA LEU A 2 2.19 -7.23 13.83
C LEU A 2 2.25 -8.76 13.78
N ARG A 3 3.35 -9.34 13.34
CA ARG A 3 3.56 -10.79 13.29
C ARG A 3 3.41 -11.45 14.67
N ILE A 4 3.95 -10.83 15.72
CA ILE A 4 3.80 -11.33 17.09
C ILE A 4 2.34 -11.37 17.49
N ASN A 5 1.54 -10.34 17.16
CA ASN A 5 0.12 -10.32 17.45
C ASN A 5 -0.62 -11.44 16.71
N VAL A 6 -0.25 -11.72 15.45
CA VAL A 6 -0.83 -12.82 14.68
C VAL A 6 -0.49 -14.17 15.32
N GLU A 7 0.76 -14.39 15.69
CA GLU A 7 1.20 -15.62 16.38
C GLU A 7 0.49 -15.82 17.72
N LEU A 8 0.23 -14.71 18.45
CA LEU A 8 -0.55 -14.76 19.69
C LEU A 8 -2.02 -15.08 19.43
N CYS A 9 -2.63 -14.52 18.39
CA CYS A 9 -3.99 -14.84 17.99
C CYS A 9 -4.15 -16.33 17.68
N ASP A 10 -3.23 -16.89 16.91
CA ASP A 10 -3.25 -18.31 16.55
C ASP A 10 -3.06 -19.21 17.77
N ARG A 11 -2.10 -18.88 18.64
CA ARG A 11 -1.77 -19.68 19.83
C ARG A 11 -2.85 -19.65 20.89
N LEU A 12 -3.47 -18.49 21.11
CA LEU A 12 -4.44 -18.27 22.18
C LEU A 12 -5.90 -18.38 21.73
N ASN A 13 -6.12 -18.55 20.43
CA ASN A 13 -7.45 -18.55 19.79
C ASN A 13 -8.28 -17.30 20.17
N VAL A 14 -7.63 -16.13 20.15
CA VAL A 14 -8.25 -14.84 20.45
C VAL A 14 -8.09 -13.88 19.27
N SER A 15 -8.94 -12.88 19.17
CA SER A 15 -8.83 -11.83 18.17
C SER A 15 -8.11 -10.61 18.76
N ILE A 16 -6.94 -10.29 18.23
CA ILE A 16 -6.18 -9.08 18.58
C ILE A 16 -6.26 -8.11 17.39
N TYR A 17 -6.71 -6.91 17.67
CA TYR A 17 -6.75 -5.84 16.66
C TYR A 17 -5.48 -5.01 16.76
N SER A 18 -4.88 -4.70 15.60
CA SER A 18 -3.68 -3.90 15.53
C SER A 18 -3.94 -2.61 14.78
N PHE A 19 -3.75 -1.49 15.46
CA PHE A 19 -3.81 -0.15 14.87
C PHE A 19 -2.43 0.50 15.00
N PRO A 20 -1.47 0.17 14.12
CA PRO A 20 -0.18 0.84 14.17
C PRO A 20 -0.36 2.31 13.88
N MET A 21 0.05 3.12 14.84
CA MET A 21 0.12 4.56 14.67
C MET A 21 1.46 4.95 14.08
N LYS A 22 1.47 6.01 13.29
CA LYS A 22 2.70 6.66 12.86
C LYS A 22 3.52 7.03 14.12
N TYR A 23 4.80 6.68 14.09
CA TYR A 23 5.70 7.10 15.15
C TYR A 23 5.75 8.62 15.24
N HIS A 24 5.56 9.13 16.44
CA HIS A 24 5.74 10.53 16.78
C HIS A 24 6.79 10.60 17.89
N PRO A 25 7.94 11.22 17.66
CA PRO A 25 8.97 11.32 18.68
C PRO A 25 8.50 12.22 19.83
N ILE A 26 8.74 11.78 21.06
CA ILE A 26 8.41 12.54 22.27
C ILE A 26 9.50 13.58 22.56
N ARG A 27 10.72 13.31 22.09
CA ARG A 27 11.88 14.19 22.27
C ARG A 27 12.50 14.46 20.91
N ARG A 28 13.08 15.65 20.77
CA ARG A 28 13.86 16.02 19.60
C ARG A 28 15.04 15.06 19.45
N THR A 29 15.30 14.62 18.22
CA THR A 29 16.50 13.89 17.82
C THR A 29 17.32 14.79 16.87
N GLU A 30 18.59 14.46 16.65
CA GLU A 30 19.52 15.28 15.85
C GLU A 30 19.09 15.45 14.39
N ASP A 31 18.25 14.55 13.89
CA ASP A 31 17.71 14.55 12.53
C ASP A 31 16.38 15.32 12.38
N MET A 32 15.97 16.05 13.40
CA MET A 32 14.73 16.82 13.41
C MET A 32 14.98 18.32 13.32
N ASP A 33 14.13 19.00 12.55
CA ASP A 33 14.08 20.46 12.51
C ASP A 33 13.72 21.07 13.87
N GLU A 34 14.05 22.34 14.07
CA GLU A 34 13.82 23.04 15.34
C GLU A 34 12.36 23.06 15.79
N ASP A 35 11.41 23.01 14.85
CA ASP A 35 9.97 23.07 15.12
C ASP A 35 9.26 21.70 15.08
N TYR A 36 9.97 20.61 15.37
CA TYR A 36 9.40 19.26 15.27
C TYR A 36 8.19 19.03 16.20
N SER A 37 8.09 19.71 17.31
CA SER A 37 7.07 19.49 18.36
C SER A 37 5.64 19.73 17.85
N HIS A 38 5.48 20.54 16.80
CA HIS A 38 4.20 20.83 16.15
C HIS A 38 4.02 20.08 14.83
N ASN A 39 5.06 19.38 14.35
CA ASN A 39 5.05 18.77 13.04
C ASN A 39 4.51 17.35 13.09
N ARG A 40 3.19 17.21 12.87
CA ARG A 40 2.54 15.90 12.65
C ARG A 40 3.03 15.19 11.40
N ASP A 41 3.81 15.86 10.57
CA ASP A 41 4.34 15.33 9.31
C ASP A 41 5.71 14.67 9.45
N TYR A 42 6.28 14.64 10.66
CA TYR A 42 7.55 13.94 10.87
C TYR A 42 7.49 12.49 10.36
N ILE A 43 8.46 12.14 9.57
CA ILE A 43 8.68 10.81 9.04
C ILE A 43 10.10 10.39 9.37
N GLY A 44 10.25 9.27 10.07
CA GLY A 44 11.57 8.76 10.44
C GLY A 44 12.46 8.45 9.24
N LYS A 45 13.77 8.50 9.43
CA LYS A 45 14.83 8.39 8.40
C LYS A 45 14.64 7.25 7.38
N TYR A 46 14.09 6.13 7.80
CA TYR A 46 13.93 4.93 6.95
C TYR A 46 12.52 4.79 6.35
N TRP A 47 11.67 5.80 6.52
CA TRP A 47 10.29 5.80 6.07
C TRP A 47 10.04 6.96 5.10
N ASN A 48 9.02 6.81 4.30
CA ASN A 48 8.48 7.87 3.46
C ASN A 48 6.95 7.86 3.52
N ARG A 49 6.30 8.87 2.94
CA ARG A 49 4.84 8.97 2.97
C ARG A 49 4.16 7.80 2.27
N LYS A 50 4.74 7.34 1.16
CA LYS A 50 4.20 6.22 0.39
C LYS A 50 4.17 4.93 1.20
N TYR A 51 5.26 4.61 1.91
CA TYR A 51 5.35 3.41 2.73
C TYR A 51 4.35 3.43 3.90
N ILE A 52 4.22 4.57 4.57
CA ILE A 52 3.23 4.73 5.64
C ILE A 52 1.81 4.53 5.09
N ARG A 53 1.50 5.10 3.93
CA ARG A 53 0.20 4.97 3.29
C ARG A 53 -0.08 3.54 2.82
N ALA A 54 0.93 2.82 2.32
CA ALA A 54 0.78 1.42 1.96
C ALA A 54 0.38 0.55 3.18
N ILE A 55 1.06 0.73 4.31
CA ILE A 55 0.71 0.03 5.55
C ILE A 55 -0.70 0.42 6.02
N GLN A 56 -1.05 1.71 5.98
CA GLN A 56 -2.39 2.18 6.33
C GLN A 56 -3.46 1.58 5.41
N ALA A 57 -3.19 1.47 4.10
CA ALA A 57 -4.12 0.87 3.15
C ALA A 57 -4.42 -0.60 3.51
N VAL A 58 -3.40 -1.39 3.84
CA VAL A 58 -3.60 -2.77 4.33
C VAL A 58 -4.46 -2.77 5.60
N LEU A 59 -4.14 -1.93 6.58
CA LEU A 59 -4.83 -1.90 7.86
C LEU A 59 -6.27 -1.43 7.74
N ASN A 60 -6.53 -0.42 6.94
CA ASN A 60 -7.87 0.10 6.70
C ASN A 60 -8.74 -0.94 5.99
N SER A 61 -8.21 -1.59 4.96
CA SER A 61 -8.92 -2.65 4.22
C SER A 61 -9.28 -3.83 5.11
N THR A 62 -8.43 -4.16 6.08
CA THR A 62 -8.64 -5.26 7.02
C THR A 62 -9.44 -4.84 8.26
N LYS A 63 -9.77 -3.56 8.40
CA LYS A 63 -10.35 -2.99 9.64
C LYS A 63 -9.52 -3.36 10.87
N GLY A 64 -8.20 -3.45 10.74
CA GLY A 64 -7.27 -3.89 11.79
C GLY A 64 -7.35 -5.38 12.15
N LYS A 65 -8.15 -6.16 11.46
CA LYS A 65 -8.32 -7.61 11.69
C LYS A 65 -7.18 -8.44 11.09
N ILE A 66 -5.95 -8.10 11.38
CA ILE A 66 -4.78 -8.84 10.86
C ILE A 66 -4.61 -10.20 11.57
N GLY A 67 -5.38 -10.45 12.63
CA GLY A 67 -5.21 -11.57 13.51
C GLY A 67 -5.90 -12.87 13.10
N LYS A 68 -6.24 -13.08 11.81
CA LYS A 68 -6.86 -14.34 11.38
C LYS A 68 -5.87 -15.39 10.89
N GLY A 69 -4.66 -15.38 11.43
CA GLY A 69 -3.67 -16.41 11.18
C GLY A 69 -2.46 -15.95 10.36
N THR A 70 -1.38 -16.71 10.51
CA THR A 70 -0.10 -16.45 9.85
C THR A 70 -0.24 -16.38 8.33
N SER A 71 -1.08 -17.23 7.74
CA SER A 71 -1.31 -17.24 6.29
C SER A 71 -1.91 -15.92 5.79
N PHE A 72 -2.81 -15.31 6.55
CA PHE A 72 -3.39 -14.02 6.21
C PHE A 72 -2.36 -12.89 6.29
N PHE A 73 -1.54 -12.88 7.34
CA PHE A 73 -0.45 -11.92 7.47
C PHE A 73 0.52 -11.98 6.29
N MET A 74 0.92 -13.19 5.89
CA MET A 74 1.83 -13.39 4.76
C MET A 74 1.21 -12.89 3.45
N LYS A 75 -0.07 -13.16 3.20
CA LYS A 75 -0.77 -12.60 2.04
C LYS A 75 -0.86 -11.09 2.06
N ALA A 76 -1.10 -10.48 3.22
CA ALA A 76 -1.26 -9.03 3.35
C ALA A 76 0.05 -8.26 3.19
N PHE A 77 1.14 -8.78 3.76
CA PHE A 77 2.43 -8.10 3.82
C PHE A 77 3.54 -8.72 2.98
N GLY A 78 3.29 -9.88 2.38
CA GLY A 78 4.27 -10.64 1.62
C GLY A 78 4.93 -11.75 2.44
N GLU A 79 5.36 -12.82 1.78
CA GLU A 79 6.02 -13.97 2.38
C GLU A 79 7.51 -13.72 2.63
N ASN A 80 8.08 -12.77 1.90
CA ASN A 80 9.49 -12.43 1.94
C ASN A 80 9.71 -10.92 1.83
N ILE A 81 10.95 -10.49 1.95
CA ILE A 81 11.33 -9.07 1.94
C ILE A 81 11.03 -8.41 0.60
N GLU A 82 11.15 -9.13 -0.50
CA GLU A 82 10.93 -8.61 -1.86
C GLU A 82 9.45 -8.31 -2.08
N GLU A 83 8.57 -9.22 -1.68
CA GLU A 83 7.12 -9.01 -1.74
C GLU A 83 6.67 -7.88 -0.83
N TYR A 84 7.30 -7.77 0.35
CA TYR A 84 7.02 -6.65 1.25
C TYR A 84 7.44 -5.31 0.62
N HIS A 85 8.62 -5.23 0.00
CA HIS A 85 9.03 -4.03 -0.72
C HIS A 85 8.11 -3.72 -1.90
N LYS A 86 7.69 -4.73 -2.66
CA LYS A 86 6.72 -4.55 -3.73
C LYS A 86 5.40 -3.98 -3.21
N LEU A 87 4.92 -4.45 -2.05
CA LEU A 87 3.73 -3.89 -1.41
C LEU A 87 3.92 -2.42 -1.04
N LEU A 88 5.07 -2.05 -0.47
CA LEU A 88 5.35 -0.68 -0.06
C LEU A 88 5.32 0.31 -1.23
N GLU A 89 5.77 -0.11 -2.41
CA GLU A 89 5.74 0.70 -3.62
C GLU A 89 4.39 0.66 -4.36
N MET A 90 3.52 -0.31 -4.08
CA MET A 90 2.27 -0.52 -4.82
C MET A 90 1.30 0.67 -4.63
N PRO A 91 0.61 1.15 -5.69
CA PRO A 91 -0.46 2.13 -5.55
C PRO A 91 -1.50 1.71 -4.52
N GLU A 92 -1.96 2.65 -3.68
CA GLU A 92 -2.89 2.37 -2.57
C GLU A 92 -4.15 1.64 -3.01
N THR A 93 -4.72 2.04 -4.14
CA THR A 93 -5.89 1.37 -4.73
C THR A 93 -5.66 -0.08 -5.01
N MET A 94 -4.51 -0.41 -5.60
CA MET A 94 -4.19 -1.80 -5.91
C MET A 94 -4.04 -2.64 -4.65
N ILE A 95 -3.49 -2.06 -3.57
CA ILE A 95 -3.42 -2.72 -2.26
C ILE A 95 -4.83 -3.03 -1.76
N ILE A 96 -5.72 -2.06 -1.81
CA ILE A 96 -7.10 -2.20 -1.34
C ILE A 96 -7.87 -3.22 -2.17
N TYR A 97 -7.80 -3.12 -3.50
CA TYR A 97 -8.50 -4.06 -4.39
C TYR A 97 -7.95 -5.47 -4.29
N ARG A 98 -6.62 -5.65 -4.23
CA ARG A 98 -6.00 -6.96 -4.00
C ARG A 98 -6.55 -7.61 -2.75
N TYR A 99 -6.64 -6.83 -1.68
CA TYR A 99 -7.15 -7.30 -0.41
C TYR A 99 -8.62 -7.72 -0.49
N PHE A 100 -9.46 -6.93 -1.13
CA PHE A 100 -10.86 -7.27 -1.36
C PHE A 100 -10.99 -8.58 -2.14
N PHE A 101 -10.20 -8.75 -3.18
CA PHE A 101 -10.20 -9.95 -4.00
C PHE A 101 -9.76 -11.18 -3.22
N GLU A 102 -8.64 -11.07 -2.54
CA GLU A 102 -8.06 -12.19 -1.81
C GLU A 102 -8.93 -12.56 -0.61
N TRP A 103 -9.47 -11.57 0.06
CA TRP A 103 -10.26 -11.83 1.26
C TRP A 103 -11.72 -12.17 0.99
N LEU A 104 -12.46 -11.33 0.30
CA LEU A 104 -13.86 -11.61 -0.03
C LEU A 104 -13.98 -12.88 -0.87
N GLY A 105 -13.04 -13.10 -1.77
CA GLY A 105 -12.98 -14.31 -2.57
C GLY A 105 -12.73 -15.58 -1.78
N LEU A 106 -11.87 -15.55 -0.77
CA LEU A 106 -11.46 -16.75 -0.03
C LEU A 106 -12.33 -17.05 1.20
N GLU A 107 -12.77 -16.02 1.95
CA GLU A 107 -13.42 -16.22 3.24
C GLU A 107 -14.95 -16.03 3.24
N ASN A 108 -15.50 -15.24 2.34
CA ASN A 108 -16.91 -14.84 2.35
C ASN A 108 -17.76 -15.39 1.18
N GLY A 109 -17.45 -16.56 0.70
CA GLY A 109 -18.29 -17.17 -0.34
C GLY A 109 -17.68 -17.17 -1.72
N GLY A 110 -16.40 -16.83 -1.80
CA GLY A 110 -15.60 -17.15 -2.95
C GLY A 110 -15.46 -16.03 -3.98
N LYS A 111 -14.68 -16.35 -4.98
CA LYS A 111 -14.32 -15.50 -6.12
C LYS A 111 -15.54 -14.88 -6.81
N LYS A 112 -16.66 -15.60 -6.83
CA LYS A 112 -17.91 -15.13 -7.44
C LYS A 112 -18.46 -13.88 -6.76
N THR A 113 -18.47 -13.85 -5.42
CA THR A 113 -18.96 -12.69 -4.66
C THR A 113 -18.03 -11.47 -4.86
N ALA A 114 -16.72 -11.70 -4.91
CA ALA A 114 -15.77 -10.63 -5.20
C ALA A 114 -15.97 -10.04 -6.61
N ILE A 115 -16.23 -10.88 -7.60
CA ILE A 115 -16.53 -10.45 -8.97
C ILE A 115 -17.85 -9.66 -9.02
N GLU A 116 -18.89 -10.11 -8.33
CA GLU A 116 -20.18 -9.42 -8.27
C GLU A 116 -20.05 -8.03 -7.64
N ILE A 117 -19.25 -7.91 -6.58
CA ILE A 117 -19.03 -6.62 -5.87
C ILE A 117 -18.17 -5.66 -6.69
N LEU A 118 -17.10 -6.16 -7.29
CA LEU A 118 -16.08 -5.33 -7.97
C LEU A 118 -16.27 -5.28 -9.49
N GLY A 119 -17.23 -6.03 -10.01
CA GLY A 119 -17.61 -6.05 -11.42
C GLY A 119 -16.69 -6.89 -12.33
N ASN A 120 -15.41 -7.07 -11.98
CA ASN A 120 -14.49 -7.86 -12.78
C ASN A 120 -13.22 -8.25 -12.01
N ASP A 121 -12.94 -9.56 -11.90
CA ASP A 121 -11.77 -10.07 -11.18
C ASP A 121 -10.43 -9.79 -11.91
N SER A 122 -10.49 -9.67 -13.22
CA SER A 122 -9.30 -9.46 -14.03
C SER A 122 -8.71 -8.07 -13.89
N ILE A 123 -9.50 -7.06 -13.50
CA ILE A 123 -9.07 -5.67 -13.41
C ILE A 123 -7.98 -5.51 -12.35
N CYS A 124 -8.18 -6.04 -11.15
CA CYS A 124 -7.24 -5.84 -10.05
C CYS A 124 -5.95 -6.63 -10.24
N ASN A 125 -6.04 -7.89 -10.61
CA ASN A 125 -4.85 -8.70 -10.85
C ASN A 125 -4.07 -8.22 -12.09
N ALA A 126 -4.77 -7.89 -13.17
CA ALA A 126 -4.15 -7.32 -14.36
C ALA A 126 -3.51 -5.97 -14.07
N SER A 127 -4.16 -5.10 -13.30
CA SER A 127 -3.64 -3.78 -12.96
C SER A 127 -2.41 -3.86 -12.06
N ALA A 128 -2.41 -4.70 -11.04
CA ALA A 128 -1.25 -4.91 -10.18
C ALA A 128 -0.07 -5.54 -10.94
N HIS A 129 -0.35 -6.50 -11.82
CA HIS A 129 0.66 -7.09 -12.70
C HIS A 129 1.20 -6.08 -13.71
N SER A 130 0.34 -5.30 -14.34
CA SER A 130 0.70 -4.29 -15.31
C SER A 130 1.51 -3.16 -14.68
N TRP A 131 1.12 -2.71 -13.50
CA TRP A 131 1.90 -1.75 -12.71
C TRP A 131 3.30 -2.29 -12.39
N TRP A 132 3.40 -3.53 -11.90
CA TRP A 132 4.70 -4.09 -11.55
C TRP A 132 5.61 -4.25 -12.77
N LYS A 133 5.04 -4.65 -13.89
CA LYS A 133 5.76 -4.67 -15.17
C LYS A 133 6.25 -3.29 -15.54
N ALA A 134 5.41 -2.26 -15.44
CA ALA A 134 5.80 -0.87 -15.73
C ALA A 134 6.89 -0.37 -14.76
N PHE A 135 6.81 -0.74 -13.48
CA PHE A 135 7.83 -0.40 -12.47
C PHE A 135 9.20 -0.99 -12.81
N CYS A 136 9.26 -2.29 -13.11
CA CYS A 136 10.49 -2.95 -13.52
C CYS A 136 11.02 -2.40 -14.84
N THR A 137 10.16 -2.25 -15.86
CA THR A 137 10.53 -1.71 -17.16
C THR A 137 11.07 -0.28 -17.06
N CYS A 138 10.44 0.57 -16.26
CA CYS A 138 10.93 1.92 -16.01
C CYS A 138 12.34 1.88 -15.40
N LYS A 139 12.53 1.10 -14.33
CA LYS A 139 13.84 0.96 -13.66
C LYS A 139 14.95 0.51 -14.60
N GLU A 140 14.65 -0.38 -15.56
CA GLU A 140 15.62 -0.94 -16.49
C GLU A 140 15.95 0.01 -17.67
N ASN A 141 15.02 0.89 -18.06
CA ASN A 141 15.11 1.67 -19.30
C ASN A 141 15.33 3.17 -19.10
N VAL A 142 15.44 3.64 -17.87
CA VAL A 142 15.73 5.04 -17.57
C VAL A 142 17.11 5.21 -16.93
N SER A 143 17.66 6.41 -16.97
CA SER A 143 18.89 6.72 -16.26
C SER A 143 18.69 6.67 -14.74
N SER A 144 19.77 6.46 -13.98
CA SER A 144 19.71 6.45 -12.49
C SER A 144 19.12 7.74 -11.94
N LYS A 145 19.38 8.90 -12.58
CA LYS A 145 18.83 10.19 -12.18
C LYS A 145 17.31 10.28 -12.40
N GLU A 146 16.84 9.80 -13.53
CA GLU A 146 15.38 9.75 -13.83
C GLU A 146 14.66 8.76 -12.91
N TRP A 147 15.29 7.63 -12.62
CA TRP A 147 14.75 6.66 -11.69
C TRP A 147 14.62 7.23 -10.27
N GLU A 148 15.68 7.89 -9.78
CA GLU A 148 15.66 8.56 -8.48
C GLU A 148 14.57 9.64 -8.42
N MET A 149 14.41 10.42 -9.48
CA MET A 149 13.35 11.42 -9.61
C MET A 149 11.97 10.77 -9.55
N ALA A 150 11.74 9.67 -10.28
CA ALA A 150 10.47 8.93 -10.24
C ALA A 150 10.16 8.42 -8.84
N LEU A 151 11.13 7.78 -8.17
CA LEU A 151 10.98 7.31 -6.79
C LEU A 151 10.69 8.46 -5.83
N ASN A 152 11.35 9.59 -5.97
CA ASN A 152 11.09 10.77 -5.12
C ASN A 152 9.65 11.27 -5.24
N ILE A 153 9.08 11.26 -6.45
CA ILE A 153 7.67 11.61 -6.68
C ILE A 153 6.77 10.57 -5.99
N ILE A 154 7.02 9.29 -6.22
CA ILE A 154 6.25 8.19 -5.61
C ILE A 154 6.32 8.27 -4.08
N HIS A 155 7.49 8.45 -3.52
CA HIS A 155 7.71 8.46 -2.07
C HIS A 155 7.10 9.67 -1.35
N LYS A 156 6.96 10.82 -2.04
CA LYS A 156 6.20 11.97 -1.53
C LYS A 156 4.70 11.69 -1.47
N ASN A 157 4.23 10.73 -2.25
CA ASN A 157 2.81 10.34 -2.33
C ASN A 157 1.85 11.52 -2.58
N ASP A 158 2.29 12.49 -3.35
CA ASP A 158 1.46 13.62 -3.78
C ASP A 158 1.06 13.42 -5.25
N PHE A 159 -0.11 12.84 -5.46
CA PHE A 159 -0.68 12.56 -6.78
C PHE A 159 -1.92 13.41 -7.05
N SER A 160 -1.98 14.59 -6.47
CA SER A 160 -3.04 15.58 -6.74
C SER A 160 -2.98 16.13 -8.17
N LYS A 161 -1.84 15.98 -8.83
CA LYS A 161 -1.58 16.45 -10.21
C LYS A 161 -1.05 15.32 -11.07
N SER A 162 -1.34 15.37 -12.37
CA SER A 162 -0.66 14.54 -13.35
C SER A 162 0.79 14.97 -13.51
N TYR A 163 1.66 14.02 -13.70
CA TYR A 163 3.08 14.27 -13.93
C TYR A 163 3.40 14.06 -15.40
N HIS A 164 4.10 15.02 -15.99
CA HIS A 164 4.65 14.95 -17.34
C HIS A 164 6.14 15.26 -17.25
N THR A 165 6.95 14.23 -17.21
CA THR A 165 8.41 14.37 -17.03
C THR A 165 9.16 14.47 -18.36
N GLY A 166 8.47 14.14 -19.45
CA GLY A 166 9.07 14.03 -20.78
C GLY A 166 9.68 12.65 -21.06
N ASN A 167 9.73 11.76 -20.07
CA ASN A 167 10.14 10.37 -20.25
C ASN A 167 8.92 9.46 -20.19
N SER A 168 8.63 8.77 -21.29
CA SER A 168 7.43 7.95 -21.44
C SER A 168 7.36 6.77 -20.44
N TYR A 169 8.48 6.21 -20.04
CA TYR A 169 8.53 5.13 -19.05
C TYR A 169 8.14 5.65 -17.66
N VAL A 170 8.68 6.82 -17.28
CA VAL A 170 8.36 7.48 -16.02
C VAL A 170 6.91 7.91 -16.00
N ASP A 171 6.42 8.56 -17.03
CA ASP A 171 5.04 9.05 -17.13
C ASP A 171 4.04 7.89 -17.10
N THR A 172 4.34 6.77 -17.77
CA THR A 172 3.54 5.54 -17.72
C THR A 172 3.48 4.99 -16.30
N LEU A 173 4.62 4.89 -15.61
CA LEU A 173 4.67 4.41 -14.22
C LEU A 173 3.87 5.31 -13.28
N LEU A 174 4.08 6.63 -13.35
CA LEU A 174 3.39 7.59 -12.49
C LEU A 174 1.87 7.61 -12.76
N GLY A 175 1.46 7.33 -13.98
CA GLY A 175 0.05 7.21 -14.37
C GLY A 175 -0.72 6.20 -13.53
N TYR A 176 -0.11 5.11 -13.10
CA TYR A 176 -0.76 4.12 -12.23
C TYR A 176 -1.12 4.68 -10.85
N TYR A 177 -0.34 5.63 -10.34
CA TYR A 177 -0.62 6.24 -9.04
C TYR A 177 -1.70 7.32 -9.11
N VAL A 178 -1.76 8.07 -10.21
CA VAL A 178 -2.73 9.15 -10.42
C VAL A 178 -4.11 8.61 -10.77
N SER A 179 -4.21 7.75 -11.78
CA SER A 179 -5.48 7.29 -12.34
C SER A 179 -6.30 6.46 -11.35
N TYR A 180 -5.63 5.67 -10.52
CA TYR A 180 -6.34 4.82 -9.56
C TYR A 180 -6.74 5.53 -8.28
N ARG A 181 -6.21 6.71 -7.99
CA ARG A 181 -6.65 7.49 -6.83
C ARG A 181 -8.06 8.02 -7.00
N GLN A 182 -8.46 8.40 -8.20
CA GLN A 182 -9.81 8.87 -8.48
C GLN A 182 -10.88 7.79 -8.28
N ALA A 183 -10.55 6.54 -8.56
CA ALA A 183 -11.47 5.42 -8.38
C ALA A 183 -11.78 5.09 -6.90
N ILE A 184 -10.94 5.54 -5.93
CA ILE A 184 -11.23 5.37 -4.49
C ILE A 184 -12.13 6.48 -3.93
N ILE A 185 -12.14 7.66 -4.56
CA ILE A 185 -12.84 8.84 -4.03
C ILE A 185 -14.37 8.74 -4.22
N GLU A 186 -14.82 7.86 -5.11
CA GLU A 186 -16.24 7.49 -5.24
C GLU A 186 -16.43 5.99 -4.92
N PRO A 187 -16.24 5.56 -3.67
CA PRO A 187 -16.72 4.24 -3.30
C PRO A 187 -18.23 4.27 -3.46
N ASN A 188 -18.75 3.27 -4.14
CA ASN A 188 -20.17 2.99 -4.10
C ASN A 188 -20.55 2.87 -2.62
N THR A 189 -21.22 3.89 -2.08
CA THR A 189 -21.51 4.03 -0.65
C THR A 189 -22.42 2.92 -0.11
N ASP A 190 -22.93 2.08 -0.98
CA ASP A 190 -23.78 0.92 -0.66
C ASP A 190 -23.02 -0.33 -0.20
N LEU A 191 -21.69 -0.27 -0.11
CA LEU A 191 -20.83 -1.39 0.32
C LEU A 191 -20.38 -1.35 1.78
N TYR A 192 -20.90 -0.41 2.59
CA TYR A 192 -20.56 -0.29 4.03
C TYR A 192 -21.73 -0.59 4.96
#